data_d6e143e626ef315bb052b7dd6c9f43bf
#
_entry.id   d6e143e626ef315bb052b7dd6c9f43bf
#
_cell.length_a   1.000
_cell.length_b   1.000
_cell.length_c   1.000
_cell.angle_alpha   90.00
_cell.angle_beta   90.00
_cell.angle_gamma   90.00
#
_symmetry.space_group_name_H-M   'P 1'
#
loop_
_entity.id
_entity.type
_entity.pdbx_description
1 polymer ?
#
loop_
_entity_poly.entity_id
_entity_poly.type
_entity_poly.pdbx_seq_one_letter_code
_entity_poly.pdbx_strand_id
1 'polypeptide(L)'
;RMIGVFGTMWAAMQFVASPVLGALSDRYGRRPVILMSNLGLGLDYILMALAPTLGWLFVGRLISGVTSASIVTAFAYVADVTSPDRRARSFGIMGAAFGIGFIIGPALGGVLAAVSPRLPFWVAAGFSLANFLYGLVILPESHPPEKRSAFSWRRANPVGLLRPLQLFIR
;
A
#
# COMPACT_ATOMS: atom_id res chain seq x y z
N ARG A 1 13.76 15.28 -15.13
CA ARG A 1 13.47 14.00 -15.83
C ARG A 1 13.54 12.78 -14.90
N MET A 2 14.53 12.67 -13.99
CA MET A 2 14.66 11.51 -13.07
C MET A 2 13.46 11.35 -12.12
N ILE A 3 12.93 12.43 -11.53
CA ILE A 3 11.79 12.37 -10.59
C ILE A 3 10.57 11.72 -11.25
N GLY A 4 10.29 12.05 -12.51
CA GLY A 4 9.20 11.43 -13.26
C GLY A 4 9.39 9.93 -13.45
N VAL A 5 10.60 9.47 -13.74
CA VAL A 5 10.92 8.02 -13.89
C VAL A 5 10.66 7.27 -12.59
N PHE A 6 11.12 7.79 -11.45
CA PHE A 6 10.87 7.17 -10.13
C PHE A 6 9.38 7.09 -9.81
N GLY A 7 8.61 8.15 -10.09
CA GLY A 7 7.16 8.16 -9.87
C GLY A 7 6.42 7.19 -10.79
N THR A 8 6.78 7.14 -12.08
CA THR A 8 6.16 6.23 -13.04
C THR A 8 6.44 4.76 -12.69
N MET A 9 7.68 4.44 -12.31
CA MET A 9 8.03 3.07 -11.90
C MET A 9 7.28 2.64 -10.65
N TRP A 10 7.20 3.50 -9.64
CA TRP A 10 6.40 3.23 -8.43
C TRP A 10 4.92 2.97 -8.78
N ALA A 11 4.31 3.84 -9.59
CA ALA A 11 2.92 3.69 -10.00
C ALA A 11 2.69 2.41 -10.84
N ALA A 12 3.61 2.08 -11.76
CA ALA A 12 3.54 0.87 -12.55
C ALA A 12 3.61 -0.39 -11.68
N MET A 13 4.54 -0.43 -10.72
CA MET A 13 4.66 -1.55 -9.79
C MET A 13 3.42 -1.69 -8.91
N GLN A 14 2.87 -0.58 -8.43
CA GLN A 14 1.61 -0.58 -7.67
C GLN A 14 0.44 -1.09 -8.51
N PHE A 15 0.34 -0.67 -9.77
CA PHE A 15 -0.71 -1.13 -10.68
C PHE A 15 -0.66 -2.65 -10.91
N VAL A 16 0.53 -3.19 -11.14
CA VAL A 16 0.74 -4.63 -11.36
C VAL A 16 0.55 -5.43 -10.07
N ALA A 17 1.05 -4.93 -8.95
CA ALA A 17 1.02 -5.63 -7.66
C ALA A 17 -0.37 -5.60 -6.98
N SER A 18 -1.21 -4.57 -7.23
CA SER A 18 -2.51 -4.42 -6.57
C SER A 18 -3.44 -5.62 -6.76
N PRO A 19 -3.69 -6.14 -7.97
CA PRO A 19 -4.56 -7.30 -8.13
C PRO A 19 -3.94 -8.58 -7.52
N VAL A 20 -2.61 -8.69 -7.54
CA VAL A 20 -1.89 -9.83 -6.94
C VAL A 20 -2.06 -9.81 -5.42
N LEU A 21 -1.80 -8.68 -4.77
CA LEU A 21 -1.99 -8.54 -3.33
C LEU A 21 -3.46 -8.67 -2.92
N GLY A 22 -4.39 -8.18 -3.74
CA GLY A 22 -5.81 -8.43 -3.55
C GLY A 22 -6.13 -9.93 -3.55
N ALA A 23 -5.69 -10.68 -4.55
CA ALA A 23 -5.91 -12.12 -4.64
C ALA A 23 -5.20 -12.90 -3.52
N LEU A 24 -4.01 -12.47 -3.08
CA LEU A 24 -3.32 -13.04 -1.93
C LEU A 24 -4.08 -12.80 -0.63
N SER A 25 -4.66 -11.60 -0.47
CA SER A 25 -5.47 -11.28 0.71
C SER A 25 -6.79 -12.04 0.77
N ASP A 26 -7.36 -12.39 -0.39
CA ASP A 26 -8.53 -13.27 -0.49
C ASP A 26 -8.21 -14.73 -0.13
N ARG A 27 -6.96 -15.15 -0.33
CA ARG A 27 -6.51 -16.52 -0.04
C ARG A 27 -6.00 -16.69 1.39
N TYR A 28 -5.16 -15.78 1.86
CA TYR A 28 -4.45 -15.92 3.14
C TYR A 28 -5.11 -15.14 4.28
N GLY A 29 -6.03 -14.24 3.96
CA GLY A 29 -6.65 -13.30 4.90
C GLY A 29 -6.13 -11.88 4.69
N ARG A 30 -6.89 -10.90 5.16
CA ARG A 30 -6.57 -9.47 5.02
C ARG A 30 -5.42 -9.06 5.94
N ARG A 31 -5.48 -9.53 7.20
CA ARG A 31 -4.51 -9.17 8.24
C ARG A 31 -3.06 -9.46 7.86
N PRO A 32 -2.66 -10.70 7.47
CA PRO A 32 -1.26 -10.99 7.17
C PRO A 32 -0.74 -10.17 5.99
N VAL A 33 -1.55 -9.92 4.96
CA VAL A 33 -1.14 -9.11 3.81
C VAL A 33 -0.90 -7.65 4.21
N ILE A 34 -1.78 -7.05 5.02
CA ILE A 34 -1.60 -5.69 5.53
C ILE A 34 -0.34 -5.59 6.40
N LEU A 35 -0.14 -6.53 7.31
CA LEU A 35 1.02 -6.55 8.21
C LEU A 35 2.33 -6.71 7.43
N MET A 36 2.42 -7.69 6.53
CA MET A 36 3.62 -7.91 5.72
C MET A 36 3.94 -6.72 4.82
N SER A 37 2.92 -6.04 4.30
CA SER A 37 3.12 -4.83 3.50
C SER A 37 3.65 -3.66 4.33
N ASN A 38 3.15 -3.45 5.55
CA ASN A 38 3.66 -2.42 6.46
C ASN A 38 5.11 -2.72 6.90
N LEU A 39 5.41 -3.98 7.19
CA LEU A 39 6.77 -4.42 7.50
C LEU A 39 7.71 -4.18 6.30
N GLY A 40 7.29 -4.63 5.11
CA GLY A 40 8.06 -4.43 3.88
C GLY A 40 8.30 -2.96 3.58
N LEU A 41 7.29 -2.10 3.77
CA LEU A 41 7.43 -0.66 3.59
C LEU A 41 8.39 -0.04 4.62
N GLY A 42 8.32 -0.46 5.87
CA GLY A 42 9.25 -0.01 6.92
C GLY A 42 10.70 -0.38 6.60
N LEU A 43 10.94 -1.62 6.18
CA LEU A 43 12.27 -2.09 5.77
C LEU A 43 12.77 -1.37 4.51
N ASP A 44 11.89 -1.09 3.55
CA ASP A 44 12.22 -0.32 2.35
C ASP A 44 12.65 1.11 2.68
N TYR A 45 11.96 1.79 3.62
CA TYR A 45 12.38 3.10 4.07
C TYR A 45 13.75 3.08 4.79
N ILE A 46 14.08 2.03 5.55
CA ILE A 46 15.42 1.84 6.11
C ILE A 46 16.44 1.68 4.98
N LEU A 47 16.15 0.85 3.98
CA LEU A 47 17.00 0.68 2.81
C LEU A 47 17.26 2.01 2.10
N MET A 48 16.21 2.82 1.90
CA MET A 48 16.35 4.16 1.28
C MET A 48 17.14 5.14 2.15
N ALA A 49 16.99 5.09 3.47
CA ALA A 49 17.75 5.92 4.41
C ALA A 49 19.26 5.59 4.38
N LEU A 50 19.60 4.31 4.17
CA LEU A 50 20.97 3.82 4.08
C LEU A 50 21.56 3.83 2.68
N ALA A 51 20.74 4.12 1.65
CA ALA A 51 21.13 4.03 0.25
C ALA A 51 22.39 4.85 -0.07
N PRO A 52 23.48 4.24 -0.55
CA PRO A 52 24.70 4.96 -0.90
C PRO A 52 24.64 5.58 -2.30
N THR A 53 23.76 5.08 -3.17
CA THR A 53 23.66 5.51 -4.57
C THR A 53 22.19 5.64 -5.01
N LEU A 54 21.97 6.38 -6.12
CA LEU A 54 20.64 6.49 -6.74
C LEU A 54 20.06 5.14 -7.19
N GLY A 55 20.90 4.16 -7.51
CA GLY A 55 20.45 2.81 -7.88
C GLY A 55 19.72 2.11 -6.73
N TRP A 56 20.20 2.27 -5.51
CA TRP A 56 19.52 1.75 -4.31
C TRP A 56 18.17 2.43 -4.06
N LEU A 57 18.08 3.73 -4.29
CA LEU A 57 16.80 4.45 -4.22
C LEU A 57 15.81 3.94 -5.28
N PHE A 58 16.31 3.55 -6.47
CA PHE A 58 15.49 2.96 -7.51
C PHE A 58 14.93 1.59 -7.07
N VAL A 59 15.78 0.73 -6.49
CA VAL A 59 15.34 -0.57 -5.92
C VAL A 59 14.29 -0.35 -4.84
N GLY A 60 14.50 0.60 -3.93
CA GLY A 60 13.50 0.97 -2.93
C GLY A 60 12.17 1.39 -3.56
N ARG A 61 12.17 2.15 -4.66
CA ARG A 61 10.93 2.51 -5.36
C ARG A 61 10.17 1.33 -5.95
N LEU A 62 10.87 0.30 -6.40
CA LEU A 62 10.24 -0.94 -6.86
C LEU A 62 9.58 -1.68 -5.70
N ILE A 63 10.29 -1.82 -4.58
CA ILE A 63 9.80 -2.48 -3.37
C ILE A 63 8.59 -1.71 -2.80
N SER A 64 8.71 -0.39 -2.64
CA SER A 64 7.61 0.43 -2.13
C SER A 64 6.39 0.44 -3.04
N GLY A 65 6.57 0.34 -4.36
CA GLY A 65 5.45 0.18 -5.29
C GLY A 65 4.66 -1.10 -5.05
N VAL A 66 5.34 -2.22 -4.80
CA VAL A 66 4.70 -3.50 -4.45
C VAL A 66 4.03 -3.42 -3.08
N THR A 67 4.73 -2.98 -2.05
CA THR A 67 4.20 -2.94 -0.68
C THR A 67 3.05 -1.94 -0.52
N SER A 68 3.09 -0.81 -1.22
CA SER A 68 2.00 0.19 -1.22
C SER A 68 0.72 -0.31 -1.90
N ALA A 69 0.79 -1.35 -2.74
CA ALA A 69 -0.37 -1.95 -3.36
C ALA A 69 -1.34 -2.60 -2.37
N SER A 70 -0.93 -2.80 -1.12
CA SER A 70 -1.78 -3.28 -0.01
C SER A 70 -2.94 -2.34 0.36
N ILE A 71 -2.95 -1.11 -0.16
CA ILE A 71 -4.06 -0.17 0.03
C ILE A 71 -5.39 -0.79 -0.41
N VAL A 72 -5.40 -1.58 -1.48
CA VAL A 72 -6.58 -2.32 -1.95
C VAL A 72 -7.06 -3.29 -0.87
N THR A 73 -6.13 -3.99 -0.22
CA THR A 73 -6.44 -4.90 0.90
C THR A 73 -6.99 -4.14 2.11
N ALA A 74 -6.48 -2.94 2.40
CA ALA A 74 -6.99 -2.10 3.48
C ALA A 74 -8.44 -1.63 3.22
N PHE A 75 -8.76 -1.24 1.99
CA PHE A 75 -10.14 -0.93 1.60
C PHE A 75 -11.06 -2.14 1.71
N ALA A 76 -10.60 -3.32 1.29
CA ALA A 76 -11.35 -4.57 1.43
C ALA A 76 -11.56 -4.92 2.91
N TYR A 77 -10.54 -4.76 3.77
CA TYR A 77 -10.65 -4.96 5.22
C TYR A 77 -11.74 -4.06 5.81
N VAL A 78 -11.73 -2.76 5.50
CA VAL A 78 -12.75 -1.81 5.99
C VAL A 78 -14.14 -2.21 5.49
N ALA A 79 -14.27 -2.67 4.24
CA ALA A 79 -15.54 -3.16 3.71
C ALA A 79 -16.05 -4.42 4.45
N ASP A 80 -15.13 -5.31 4.86
CA ASP A 80 -15.46 -6.56 5.57
C ASP A 80 -15.97 -6.29 7.00
N VAL A 81 -15.39 -5.29 7.71
CA VAL A 81 -15.72 -4.98 9.11
C VAL A 81 -16.81 -3.91 9.26
N THR A 82 -17.25 -3.29 8.16
CA THR A 82 -18.22 -2.20 8.20
C THR A 82 -19.56 -2.64 7.61
N SER A 83 -20.66 -2.37 8.31
CA SER A 83 -22.01 -2.61 7.82
C SER A 83 -22.32 -1.77 6.57
N PRO A 84 -23.16 -2.26 5.62
CA PRO A 84 -23.40 -1.59 4.34
C PRO A 84 -23.85 -0.13 4.45
N ASP A 85 -24.67 0.20 5.46
CA ASP A 85 -25.17 1.54 5.76
C ASP A 85 -24.06 2.52 6.17
N ARG A 86 -22.94 2.03 6.73
CA ARG A 86 -21.83 2.86 7.23
C ARG A 86 -20.62 2.89 6.32
N ARG A 87 -20.59 2.08 5.25
CA ARG A 87 -19.43 1.97 4.33
C ARG A 87 -19.03 3.31 3.72
N ALA A 88 -20.00 4.09 3.26
CA ALA A 88 -19.73 5.41 2.68
C ALA A 88 -18.99 6.34 3.66
N ARG A 89 -19.41 6.34 4.92
CA ARG A 89 -18.73 7.11 5.98
C ARG A 89 -17.32 6.61 6.23
N SER A 90 -17.12 5.29 6.34
CA SER A 90 -15.80 4.70 6.60
C SER A 90 -14.83 4.99 5.47
N PHE A 91 -15.27 4.86 4.21
CA PHE A 91 -14.44 5.21 3.05
C PHE A 91 -14.18 6.72 2.96
N GLY A 92 -15.14 7.55 3.35
CA GLY A 92 -14.94 8.99 3.46
C GLY A 92 -13.86 9.37 4.49
N ILE A 93 -13.82 8.69 5.65
CA ILE A 93 -12.75 8.87 6.65
C ILE A 93 -11.39 8.44 6.09
N MET A 94 -11.32 7.30 5.38
CA MET A 94 -10.08 6.89 4.72
C MET A 94 -9.61 7.92 3.70
N GLY A 95 -10.53 8.42 2.86
CA GLY A 95 -10.23 9.47 1.89
C GLY A 95 -9.72 10.76 2.54
N ALA A 96 -10.34 11.18 3.64
CA ALA A 96 -9.90 12.33 4.42
C ALA A 96 -8.49 12.11 5.01
N ALA A 97 -8.20 10.92 5.55
CA ALA A 97 -6.87 10.58 6.06
C ALA A 97 -5.81 10.65 4.95
N PHE A 98 -6.12 10.16 3.74
CA PHE A 98 -5.25 10.33 2.57
C PHE A 98 -5.03 11.80 2.21
N GLY A 99 -6.11 12.60 2.13
CA GLY A 99 -6.02 14.03 1.84
C GLY A 99 -5.13 14.78 2.85
N ILE A 100 -5.31 14.53 4.13
CA ILE A 100 -4.46 15.08 5.20
C ILE A 100 -3.01 14.63 5.02
N GLY A 101 -2.78 13.34 4.74
CA GLY A 101 -1.45 12.82 4.49
C GLY A 101 -0.74 13.48 3.28
N PHE A 102 -1.48 13.78 2.21
CA PHE A 102 -0.96 14.50 1.04
C PHE A 102 -0.58 15.96 1.33
N ILE A 103 -1.23 16.60 2.28
CA ILE A 103 -0.91 17.98 2.70
C ILE A 103 0.27 17.96 3.68
N ILE A 104 0.18 17.15 4.73
CA ILE A 104 1.17 17.10 5.81
C ILE A 104 2.47 16.43 5.34
N GLY A 105 2.39 15.40 4.48
CA GLY A 105 3.54 14.62 4.03
C GLY A 105 4.65 15.47 3.41
N PRO A 106 4.38 16.25 2.35
CA PRO A 106 5.37 17.13 1.74
C PRO A 106 5.90 18.20 2.70
N ALA A 107 5.05 18.77 3.56
CA ALA A 107 5.45 19.77 4.54
C ALA A 107 6.43 19.20 5.57
N LEU A 108 6.08 18.06 6.20
CA LEU A 108 6.99 17.37 7.11
C LEU A 108 8.25 16.89 6.41
N GLY A 109 8.11 16.31 5.21
CA GLY A 109 9.25 15.87 4.41
C GLY A 109 10.23 17.00 4.11
N GLY A 110 9.73 18.20 3.77
CA GLY A 110 10.55 19.37 3.53
C GLY A 110 11.31 19.85 4.79
N VAL A 111 10.62 19.96 5.93
CA VAL A 111 11.23 20.35 7.21
C VAL A 111 12.30 19.34 7.65
N LEU A 112 12.00 18.05 7.58
CA LEU A 112 12.94 16.99 7.95
C LEU A 112 14.15 16.94 7.00
N ALA A 113 13.92 17.14 5.69
CA ALA A 113 14.98 17.14 4.70
C ALA A 113 15.92 18.35 4.83
N ALA A 114 15.44 19.48 5.39
CA ALA A 114 16.28 20.63 5.71
C ALA A 114 17.31 20.31 6.81
N VAL A 115 17.01 19.39 7.72
CA VAL A 115 17.95 18.90 8.74
C VAL A 115 18.90 17.86 8.15
N SER A 116 18.37 16.86 7.46
CA SER A 116 19.15 15.85 6.75
C SER A 116 18.31 15.23 5.62
N PRO A 117 18.86 15.04 4.40
CA PRO A 117 18.14 14.39 3.30
C PRO A 117 17.67 12.97 3.61
N ARG A 118 18.27 12.31 4.59
CA ARG A 118 17.93 10.93 5.01
C ARG A 118 16.89 10.88 6.11
N LEU A 119 16.69 11.97 6.85
CA LEU A 119 15.80 12.01 8.00
C LEU A 119 14.34 11.68 7.68
N PRO A 120 13.74 12.15 6.55
CA PRO A 120 12.39 11.77 6.15
C PRO A 120 12.19 10.25 6.04
N PHE A 121 13.19 9.54 5.52
CA PHE A 121 13.13 8.08 5.38
C PHE A 121 13.16 7.36 6.74
N TRP A 122 13.99 7.82 7.68
CA TRP A 122 14.04 7.28 9.04
C TRP A 122 12.70 7.48 9.76
N VAL A 123 12.12 8.66 9.65
CA VAL A 123 10.82 8.97 10.26
C VAL A 123 9.71 8.12 9.63
N ALA A 124 9.69 7.98 8.30
CA ALA A 124 8.74 7.13 7.59
C ALA A 124 8.90 5.65 7.97
N ALA A 125 10.14 5.16 8.12
CA ALA A 125 10.42 3.81 8.62
C ALA A 125 9.84 3.61 10.03
N GLY A 126 10.08 4.56 10.93
CA GLY A 126 9.54 4.54 12.29
C GLY A 126 8.01 4.44 12.30
N PHE A 127 7.32 5.27 11.54
CA PHE A 127 5.86 5.21 11.43
C PHE A 127 5.35 3.89 10.84
N SER A 128 5.98 3.38 9.79
CA SER A 128 5.57 2.12 9.17
C SER A 128 5.77 0.93 10.10
N LEU A 129 6.90 0.86 10.80
CA LEU A 129 7.17 -0.20 11.78
C LEU A 129 6.29 -0.08 13.02
N ALA A 130 6.03 1.13 13.52
CA ALA A 130 5.09 1.35 14.61
C ALA A 130 3.67 0.91 14.21
N ASN A 131 3.24 1.22 12.99
CA ASN A 131 1.95 0.78 12.46
C ASN A 131 1.89 -0.75 12.31
N PHE A 132 2.99 -1.39 11.88
CA PHE A 132 3.10 -2.85 11.84
C PHE A 132 2.93 -3.46 13.24
N LEU A 133 3.65 -2.96 14.24
CA LEU A 133 3.56 -3.42 15.63
C LEU A 133 2.17 -3.19 16.22
N TYR A 134 1.58 -2.02 15.99
CA TYR A 134 0.21 -1.72 16.38
C TYR A 134 -0.78 -2.72 15.74
N GLY A 135 -0.64 -2.98 14.44
CA GLY A 135 -1.48 -3.92 13.73
C GLY A 135 -1.30 -5.36 14.21
N LEU A 136 -0.10 -5.77 14.63
CA LEU A 136 0.11 -7.09 15.24
C LEU A 136 -0.75 -7.32 16.47
N VAL A 137 -0.92 -6.28 17.29
CA VAL A 137 -1.65 -6.36 18.57
C VAL A 137 -3.15 -6.11 18.39
N ILE A 138 -3.52 -5.12 17.58
CA ILE A 138 -4.89 -4.58 17.55
C ILE A 138 -5.71 -5.09 16.36
N LEU A 139 -5.06 -5.42 15.20
CA LEU A 139 -5.79 -5.73 13.98
C LEU A 139 -6.30 -7.18 14.00
N PRO A 140 -7.62 -7.45 14.14
CA PRO A 140 -8.18 -8.78 14.00
C PRO A 140 -8.21 -9.22 12.53
N GLU A 141 -8.38 -10.51 12.27
CA GLU A 141 -8.63 -11.00 10.91
C GLU A 141 -10.08 -10.73 10.51
N SER A 142 -10.28 -10.06 9.38
CA SER A 142 -11.62 -9.75 8.84
C SER A 142 -12.12 -10.78 7.84
N HIS A 143 -11.23 -11.62 7.32
CA HIS A 143 -11.53 -12.60 6.28
C HIS A 143 -11.23 -14.03 6.78
N PRO A 144 -12.19 -14.63 7.52
CA PRO A 144 -11.99 -15.94 8.15
C PRO A 144 -11.83 -17.05 7.11
N PRO A 145 -11.26 -18.22 7.48
CA PRO A 145 -10.93 -19.31 6.55
C PRO A 145 -12.09 -19.76 5.65
N GLU A 146 -13.33 -19.72 6.16
CA GLU A 146 -14.54 -20.15 5.45
C GLU A 146 -14.88 -19.24 4.25
N LYS A 147 -14.45 -17.98 4.28
CA LYS A 147 -14.67 -16.99 3.22
C LYS A 147 -13.52 -16.93 2.22
N ARG A 148 -12.39 -17.62 2.49
CA ARG A 148 -11.21 -17.58 1.65
C ARG A 148 -11.43 -18.26 0.32
N SER A 149 -10.93 -17.68 -0.74
CA SER A 149 -10.99 -18.23 -2.08
C SER A 149 -9.64 -18.75 -2.55
N ALA A 150 -9.64 -19.78 -3.41
CA ALA A 150 -8.39 -20.23 -4.04
C ALA A 150 -7.77 -19.09 -4.86
N PHE A 151 -6.43 -19.03 -4.83
CA PHE A 151 -5.68 -18.06 -5.65
C PHE A 151 -5.97 -18.32 -7.14
N SER A 152 -6.34 -17.28 -7.86
CA SER A 152 -6.63 -17.35 -9.29
C SER A 152 -5.86 -16.27 -10.05
N TRP A 153 -4.98 -16.69 -10.95
CA TRP A 153 -4.26 -15.79 -11.87
C TRP A 153 -5.18 -14.93 -12.73
N ARG A 154 -6.41 -15.40 -13.01
CA ARG A 154 -7.41 -14.59 -13.73
C ARG A 154 -7.84 -13.36 -12.95
N ARG A 155 -7.95 -13.45 -11.62
CA ARG A 155 -8.27 -12.33 -10.72
C ARG A 155 -7.03 -11.46 -10.45
N ALA A 156 -5.86 -12.06 -10.40
CA ALA A 156 -4.59 -11.38 -10.21
C ALA A 156 -4.06 -10.65 -11.46
N ASN A 157 -4.71 -10.82 -12.61
CA ASN A 157 -4.28 -10.19 -13.87
C ASN A 157 -4.82 -8.76 -13.97
N PRO A 158 -3.95 -7.72 -13.98
CA PRO A 158 -4.37 -6.32 -14.10
C PRO A 158 -5.11 -6.02 -15.42
N VAL A 159 -4.77 -6.73 -16.50
CA VAL A 159 -5.44 -6.59 -17.81
C VAL A 159 -6.84 -7.21 -17.81
N GLY A 160 -7.09 -8.21 -16.96
CA GLY A 160 -8.40 -8.84 -16.80
C GLY A 160 -9.47 -7.87 -16.27
N LEU A 161 -9.08 -6.85 -15.53
CA LEU A 161 -9.96 -5.79 -15.04
C LEU A 161 -10.48 -4.87 -16.17
N LEU A 162 -9.83 -4.86 -17.34
CA LEU A 162 -10.24 -4.05 -18.48
C LEU A 162 -11.29 -4.76 -19.37
N ARG A 163 -11.47 -6.08 -19.21
CA ARG A 163 -12.47 -6.83 -20.00
C ARG A 163 -13.92 -6.37 -19.82
N PRO A 164 -14.41 -6.05 -18.61
CA PRO A 164 -15.76 -5.50 -18.46
C PRO A 164 -15.96 -4.17 -19.16
N LEU A 165 -14.92 -3.32 -19.28
CA LEU A 165 -14.99 -2.05 -19.98
C LEU A 165 -15.25 -2.23 -21.49
N GLN A 166 -14.81 -3.33 -22.09
CA GLN A 166 -15.10 -3.64 -23.50
C GLN A 166 -16.58 -3.97 -23.75
N LEU A 167 -17.34 -4.35 -22.72
CA LEU A 167 -18.79 -4.58 -22.82
C LEU A 167 -19.61 -3.27 -22.78
N PHE A 168 -19.03 -2.18 -22.25
CA PHE A 168 -19.68 -0.85 -22.21
C PHE A 168 -19.37 0.01 -23.43
N ILE A 169 -18.43 -0.40 -24.31
CA ILE A 169 -18.02 0.34 -25.51
C ILE A 169 -18.74 -0.22 -26.77
N ARG A 170 -19.53 -1.28 -26.61
CA ARG A 170 -20.46 -1.78 -27.64
C ARG A 170 -21.87 -1.34 -27.30
#